data_8df30bc9bcfaca1f934802692b32c1b3
#
_entry.id   8df30bc9bcfaca1f934802692b32c1b3
#
_cell.length_a   1.000
_cell.length_b   1.000
_cell.length_c   1.000
_cell.angle_alpha   90.00
_cell.angle_beta   90.00
_cell.angle_gamma   90.00
#
_symmetry.space_group_name_H-M   'P 1'
#
loop_
_entity.id
_entity.type
_entity.pdbx_description
1 polymer ?
#
loop_
_entity_poly.entity_id
_entity_poly.type
_entity_poly.pdbx_seq_one_letter_code
_entity_poly.pdbx_strand_id
1 'polypeptide(L)'
;MTTDTASPFGPKVIAPGGGKTVMLFGVRFSYKVETADSGGTLAVMEVEIPARTLVKPHSHTREDEFSLVLEGTVGIRVGDRQLTAGPGS
;
A
#
# COMPACT_ATOMS: atom_id res chain seq x y z
N MET A 1 -6.68 22.44 -15.78
CA MET A 1 -5.71 21.90 -14.78
C MET A 1 -4.33 22.47 -15.09
N THR A 2 -3.68 22.99 -14.10
CA THR A 2 -2.34 23.55 -14.25
C THR A 2 -1.30 22.50 -13.84
N THR A 3 -0.28 22.32 -14.69
CA THR A 3 0.82 21.42 -14.39
C THR A 3 1.97 22.23 -13.80
N ASP A 4 2.44 21.84 -12.64
CA ASP A 4 3.63 22.43 -12.03
C ASP A 4 4.87 21.73 -12.60
N THR A 5 5.54 22.39 -13.54
CA THR A 5 6.75 21.87 -14.16
C THR A 5 8.02 22.19 -13.38
N ALA A 6 7.91 23.00 -12.32
CA ALA A 6 9.06 23.35 -11.49
C ALA A 6 9.35 22.29 -10.43
N SER A 7 8.38 21.42 -10.11
CA SER A 7 8.57 20.36 -9.13
C SER A 7 9.29 19.15 -9.75
N PRO A 8 10.37 18.64 -9.10
CA PRO A 8 11.00 17.40 -9.53
C PRO A 8 10.10 16.17 -9.31
N PHE A 9 9.02 16.32 -8.53
CA PHE A 9 8.05 15.28 -8.23
C PHE A 9 6.71 15.54 -8.94
N GLY A 10 6.77 15.94 -10.21
CA GLY A 10 5.58 16.27 -10.99
C GLY A 10 4.53 15.18 -11.06
N PRO A 11 3.36 15.47 -11.61
CA PRO A 11 2.25 14.53 -11.66
C PRO A 11 2.62 13.25 -12.41
N LYS A 12 2.12 12.12 -11.91
CA LYS A 12 2.43 10.80 -12.43
C LYS A 12 1.20 9.91 -12.36
N VAL A 13 0.95 9.17 -13.42
CA VAL A 13 -0.13 8.18 -13.46
C VAL A 13 0.47 6.79 -13.59
N ILE A 14 0.13 5.92 -12.67
CA ILE A 14 0.50 4.51 -12.73
C ILE A 14 -0.74 3.71 -13.09
N ALA A 15 -0.69 3.02 -14.21
CA ALA A 15 -1.81 2.22 -14.70
C ALA A 15 -2.19 1.10 -13.72
N PRO A 16 -3.43 0.57 -13.81
CA PRO A 16 -3.81 -0.63 -13.06
C PRO A 16 -2.80 -1.76 -13.31
N GLY A 17 -2.36 -2.43 -12.24
CA GLY A 17 -1.35 -3.47 -12.31
C GLY A 17 0.07 -2.98 -12.58
N GLY A 18 0.25 -1.69 -12.83
CA GLY A 18 1.56 -1.10 -13.09
C GLY A 18 2.33 -0.79 -11.80
N GLY A 19 3.55 -0.30 -12.00
CA GLY A 19 4.47 -0.01 -10.91
C GLY A 19 5.44 -1.17 -10.65
N LYS A 20 6.44 -0.92 -9.81
CA LYS A 20 7.39 -1.94 -9.42
C LYS A 20 6.70 -3.02 -8.58
N THR A 21 6.85 -4.27 -8.96
CA THR A 21 6.22 -5.39 -8.30
C THR A 21 7.24 -6.25 -7.56
N VAL A 22 6.92 -6.61 -6.32
CA VAL A 22 7.72 -7.51 -5.48
C VAL A 22 6.80 -8.59 -4.92
N MET A 23 7.26 -9.84 -4.98
CA MET A 23 6.57 -10.98 -4.37
C MET A 23 7.30 -11.39 -3.10
N LEU A 24 6.57 -11.44 -1.99
CA LEU A 24 7.08 -11.92 -0.70
C LEU A 24 6.07 -12.87 -0.06
N PHE A 25 6.48 -14.10 0.20
CA PHE A 25 5.64 -15.11 0.85
C PHE A 25 4.27 -15.28 0.18
N GLY A 26 4.23 -15.24 -1.15
CA GLY A 26 2.98 -15.36 -1.90
C GLY A 26 2.13 -14.09 -1.96
N VAL A 27 2.56 -13.02 -1.34
CA VAL A 27 1.89 -11.71 -1.35
C VAL A 27 2.53 -10.82 -2.40
N ARG A 28 1.70 -10.21 -3.24
CA ARG A 28 2.17 -9.33 -4.31
C ARG A 28 2.05 -7.88 -3.88
N PHE A 29 3.17 -7.18 -3.93
CA PHE A 29 3.27 -5.75 -3.64
C PHE A 29 3.54 -5.00 -4.93
N SER A 30 2.67 -4.07 -5.30
CA SER A 30 2.86 -3.19 -6.46
C SER A 30 3.02 -1.76 -5.96
N TYR A 31 4.20 -1.20 -6.15
CA TYR A 31 4.50 0.16 -5.72
C TYR A 31 3.92 1.17 -6.69
N LYS A 32 2.93 1.92 -6.25
CA LYS A 32 2.33 3.02 -7.03
C LYS A 32 3.10 4.31 -6.86
N VAL A 33 3.60 4.55 -5.67
CA VAL A 33 4.49 5.65 -5.35
C VAL A 33 5.63 5.09 -4.50
N GLU A 34 6.84 5.16 -5.00
CA GLU A 34 8.01 4.82 -4.20
C GLU A 34 8.42 6.02 -3.36
N THR A 35 9.09 5.77 -2.25
CA THR A 35 9.54 6.83 -1.34
C THR A 35 10.34 7.91 -2.08
N ALA A 36 11.20 7.50 -3.02
CA ALA A 36 11.97 8.43 -3.83
C ALA A 36 11.11 9.35 -4.72
N ASP A 37 9.93 8.88 -5.15
CA ASP A 37 9.02 9.67 -5.99
C ASP A 37 8.38 10.84 -5.25
N SER A 38 8.34 10.77 -3.92
CA SER A 38 7.70 11.77 -3.06
C SER A 38 8.70 12.58 -2.24
N GLY A 39 9.97 12.53 -2.55
CA GLY A 39 10.99 13.22 -1.77
C GLY A 39 11.20 12.61 -0.38
N GLY A 40 10.91 11.33 -0.21
CA GLY A 40 11.09 10.64 1.05
C GLY A 40 9.93 10.75 2.03
N THR A 41 8.77 11.30 1.60
CA THR A 41 7.66 11.59 2.51
C THR A 41 6.68 10.44 2.66
N LEU A 42 6.42 9.68 1.58
CA LEU A 42 5.47 8.58 1.61
C LEU A 42 5.75 7.53 0.53
N ALA A 43 5.16 6.36 0.70
CA ALA A 43 5.08 5.34 -0.33
C ALA A 43 3.63 4.84 -0.38
N VAL A 44 3.17 4.45 -1.57
CA VAL A 44 1.84 3.87 -1.77
C VAL A 44 1.99 2.54 -2.49
N MET A 45 1.41 1.50 -1.92
CA MET A 45 1.43 0.17 -2.47
C MET A 45 0.03 -0.40 -2.59
N GLU A 46 -0.22 -1.10 -3.68
CA GLU A 46 -1.34 -2.01 -3.78
C GLU A 46 -0.85 -3.40 -3.40
N VAL A 47 -1.57 -4.07 -2.52
CA VAL A 47 -1.16 -5.37 -1.98
C VAL A 47 -2.23 -6.40 -2.29
N GLU A 48 -1.84 -7.47 -3.00
CA GLU A 48 -2.69 -8.61 -3.27
C GLU A 48 -2.32 -9.75 -2.34
N ILE A 49 -3.22 -10.08 -1.43
CA ILE A 49 -3.03 -11.14 -0.45
C ILE A 49 -3.94 -12.30 -0.84
N PRO A 50 -3.39 -13.47 -1.20
CA PRO A 50 -4.21 -14.66 -1.47
C PRO A 50 -5.09 -15.02 -0.28
N ALA A 51 -6.25 -15.60 -0.55
CA ALA A 51 -7.14 -16.07 0.51
C ALA A 51 -6.41 -17.01 1.46
N ARG A 52 -6.74 -16.96 2.75
CA ARG A 52 -6.18 -17.79 3.80
C ARG A 52 -4.68 -17.61 4.01
N THR A 53 -4.15 -16.47 3.62
CA THR A 53 -2.75 -16.11 3.85
C THR A 53 -2.63 -15.24 5.08
N LEU A 54 -1.74 -15.61 5.99
CA LEU A 54 -1.45 -14.82 7.18
C LEU A 54 -0.19 -14.01 6.97
N VAL A 55 -0.32 -12.69 7.12
CA VAL A 55 0.83 -11.79 7.22
C VAL A 55 1.22 -11.72 8.68
N LYS A 56 2.45 -12.08 9.00
CA LYS A 56 2.92 -12.10 10.39
C LYS A 56 2.82 -10.72 11.03
N PRO A 57 2.52 -10.65 12.33
CA PRO A 57 2.52 -9.38 13.06
C PRO A 57 3.86 -8.67 12.93
N HIS A 58 3.79 -7.37 12.69
CA HIS A 58 4.95 -6.50 12.60
C HIS A 58 4.58 -5.09 13.05
N SER A 59 5.57 -4.28 13.29
CA SER A 59 5.37 -2.88 13.66
C SER A 59 6.35 -2.00 12.93
N HIS A 60 5.95 -0.75 12.73
CA HIS A 60 6.78 0.28 12.11
C HIS A 60 7.06 1.37 13.15
N THR A 61 8.32 1.74 13.31
CA THR A 61 8.74 2.72 14.33
C THR A 61 8.97 4.12 13.79
N ARG A 62 9.04 4.28 12.45
CA ARG A 62 9.38 5.54 11.80
C ARG A 62 8.33 6.04 10.83
N GLU A 63 7.23 5.33 10.67
CA GLU A 63 6.23 5.66 9.67
C GLU A 63 4.84 5.31 10.16
N ASP A 64 3.88 6.11 9.74
CA ASP A 64 2.47 5.79 9.91
C ASP A 64 2.01 4.98 8.71
N GLU A 65 1.07 4.07 8.94
CA GLU A 65 0.50 3.23 7.90
C GLU A 65 -1.01 3.35 7.88
N PHE A 66 -1.55 3.58 6.69
CA PHE A 66 -2.98 3.60 6.43
C PHE A 66 -3.30 2.56 5.38
N SER A 67 -4.37 1.82 5.57
CA SER A 67 -4.80 0.79 4.63
C SER A 67 -6.24 1.00 4.21
N LEU A 68 -6.49 0.86 2.92
CA LEU A 68 -7.82 0.89 2.34
C LEU A 68 -8.09 -0.45 1.66
N VAL A 69 -9.16 -1.12 2.03
CA VAL A 69 -9.54 -2.39 1.40
C VAL A 69 -10.31 -2.09 0.11
N LEU A 70 -9.81 -2.59 -1.01
CA LEU A 70 -10.44 -2.42 -2.32
C LEU A 70 -11.38 -3.59 -2.65
N GLU A 71 -10.95 -4.81 -2.38
CA GLU A 71 -11.70 -6.03 -2.63
C GLU A 71 -11.49 -7.03 -1.51
N GLY A 72 -12.49 -7.89 -1.30
CA GLY A 72 -12.41 -8.96 -0.32
C GLY A 72 -12.60 -8.48 1.10
N THR A 73 -12.31 -9.37 2.03
CA THR A 73 -12.43 -9.12 3.47
C THR A 73 -11.10 -9.44 4.14
N VAL A 74 -10.64 -8.52 4.97
CA VAL A 74 -9.37 -8.64 5.66
C VAL A 74 -9.61 -8.73 7.16
N GLY A 75 -9.07 -9.76 7.79
CA GLY A 75 -9.01 -9.86 9.23
C GLY A 75 -7.74 -9.16 9.73
N ILE A 76 -7.88 -8.31 10.73
CA ILE A 76 -6.78 -7.53 11.28
C ILE A 76 -6.72 -7.76 12.79
N ARG A 77 -5.52 -8.02 13.28
CA ARG A 77 -5.26 -8.12 14.72
C ARG A 77 -4.33 -7.00 15.17
N VAL A 78 -4.78 -6.23 16.15
CA VAL A 78 -3.99 -5.15 16.76
C VAL A 78 -4.00 -5.38 18.27
N GLY A 79 -2.89 -5.84 18.81
CA GLY A 79 -2.84 -6.29 20.20
C GLY A 79 -3.82 -7.44 20.44
N ASP A 80 -4.75 -7.28 21.38
CA ASP A 80 -5.80 -8.27 21.68
C ASP A 80 -7.09 -8.06 20.87
N ARG A 81 -7.13 -7.03 20.03
CA ARG A 81 -8.31 -6.71 19.25
C ARG A 81 -8.26 -7.40 17.90
N GLN A 82 -9.37 -7.99 17.51
CA GLN A 82 -9.58 -8.52 16.17
C GLN A 82 -10.61 -7.65 15.46
N LEU A 83 -10.26 -7.22 14.28
CA LEU A 83 -11.08 -6.37 13.43
C LEU A 83 -11.28 -7.05 12.09
N THR A 84 -12.38 -6.75 11.43
CA THR A 84 -12.65 -7.20 10.06
C THR A 84 -12.96 -5.98 9.22
N ALA A 85 -12.33 -5.89 8.06
CA ALA A 85 -12.52 -4.80 7.13
C ALA A 85 -12.95 -5.34 5.77
N GLY A 86 -14.05 -4.83 5.25
CA GLY A 86 -14.52 -5.11 3.91
C GLY A 86 -14.18 -4.01 2.93
N PRO A 87 -14.65 -4.12 1.65
CA PRO A 87 -14.36 -3.12 0.63
C PRO A 87 -14.79 -1.72 1.04
N GLY A 88 -13.92 -0.74 0.81
CA GLY A 88 -14.14 0.66 1.18
C GLY A 88 -13.77 1.01 2.61
N SER A 89 -13.29 0.06 3.36
CA SER A 89 -12.86 0.29 4.75
C SER A 89 -11.39 0.66 4.81
#